data_e8e8e06316d59dbaf245b27ef421ad16
#
_entry.id   e8e8e06316d59dbaf245b27ef421ad16
#
_cell.length_a   1.000
_cell.length_b   1.000
_cell.length_c   1.000
_cell.angle_alpha   90.00
_cell.angle_beta   90.00
_cell.angle_gamma   90.00
#
_symmetry.space_group_name_H-M   'P 1'
#
loop_
_entity.id
_entity.type
_entity.pdbx_description
1 polymer ?
#
loop_
_entity_poly.entity_id
_entity_poly.type
_entity_poly.pdbx_seq_one_letter_code
_entity_poly.pdbx_strand_id
1 'polypeptide(L)'
;MCIRDSPDEDPIPGGFRGVADFVFHDMNWTDVLWGNATSTQHNLSISGGSEKSTYRLSLGYLNDQGTLQWGNNSNERYNVRLFNSFKINDRISLESNMSASRQHQVAPTQIGSILGSSIPQPGLPVSTIDGKPYAWGGIHTPNWSAELGGDNKLVVTTMNVNEILKVNILDGLDFQGTLGYSTNNAARDEQYLSIDWYQYD
;
A
#
# COMPACT_ATOMS: atom_id res chain seq x y z
N MET A 1 -36.10 -0.12 10.24
CA MET A 1 -36.25 -0.79 11.55
C MET A 1 -35.63 -2.17 11.39
N CYS A 2 -34.35 -2.31 11.68
CA CYS A 2 -33.67 -3.60 11.62
C CYS A 2 -34.11 -4.39 12.86
N ILE A 3 -34.73 -5.53 12.66
CA ILE A 3 -35.07 -6.45 13.73
C ILE A 3 -33.80 -7.20 14.09
N ARG A 4 -33.20 -6.86 15.23
CA ARG A 4 -31.88 -7.28 15.70
C ARG A 4 -31.91 -8.65 16.42
N ASP A 5 -33.00 -9.34 16.42
CA ASP A 5 -33.27 -10.43 17.39
C ASP A 5 -33.55 -11.80 16.76
N SER A 6 -33.06 -12.09 15.58
CA SER A 6 -33.11 -13.46 15.04
C SER A 6 -31.69 -13.99 14.79
N PRO A 7 -31.06 -14.60 15.80
CA PRO A 7 -29.92 -15.42 15.56
C PRO A 7 -30.38 -16.70 14.86
N ASP A 8 -29.77 -17.03 13.73
CA ASP A 8 -29.73 -18.38 13.16
C ASP A 8 -31.05 -19.13 12.99
N GLU A 9 -32.16 -18.46 12.65
CA GLU A 9 -33.33 -19.18 12.23
C GLU A 9 -33.14 -19.76 10.84
N ASP A 10 -33.20 -21.08 10.75
CA ASP A 10 -33.24 -21.84 9.50
C ASP A 10 -34.21 -21.22 8.49
N PRO A 11 -33.89 -21.20 7.22
CA PRO A 11 -34.74 -20.62 6.18
C PRO A 11 -36.16 -21.20 6.28
N ILE A 12 -37.16 -20.34 6.33
CA ILE A 12 -38.54 -20.72 6.45
C ILE A 12 -38.88 -21.71 5.35
N PRO A 13 -39.23 -22.98 5.65
CA PRO A 13 -39.60 -23.96 4.64
C PRO A 13 -40.81 -23.47 3.86
N GLY A 14 -40.61 -23.23 2.55
CA GLY A 14 -41.68 -22.75 1.66
C GLY A 14 -41.77 -21.24 1.46
N GLY A 15 -40.84 -20.46 2.02
CA GLY A 15 -40.70 -19.03 1.77
C GLY A 15 -40.26 -18.74 0.32
N PHE A 16 -40.61 -17.59 -0.18
CA PHE A 16 -40.27 -17.09 -1.50
C PHE A 16 -38.77 -17.27 -1.79
N ARG A 17 -38.44 -18.23 -2.63
CA ARG A 17 -37.03 -18.56 -2.97
C ARG A 17 -36.24 -17.40 -3.58
N GLY A 18 -36.84 -16.34 -4.01
CA GLY A 18 -36.20 -15.14 -4.53
C GLY A 18 -36.02 -13.99 -3.51
N VAL A 19 -36.54 -14.15 -2.28
CA VAL A 19 -36.45 -13.13 -1.23
C VAL A 19 -35.85 -13.71 0.06
N ALA A 20 -35.78 -15.05 0.15
CA ALA A 20 -35.32 -15.76 1.34
C ALA A 20 -33.81 -15.64 1.56
N ASP A 21 -33.03 -15.27 0.54
CA ASP A 21 -31.60 -15.02 0.68
C ASP A 21 -31.30 -13.73 1.45
N PHE A 22 -32.29 -12.91 1.71
CA PHE A 22 -32.25 -11.85 2.69
C PHE A 22 -32.50 -12.35 4.12
N VAL A 23 -32.35 -13.62 4.37
CA VAL A 23 -32.48 -14.14 5.71
C VAL A 23 -31.34 -13.57 6.55
N PHE A 24 -31.56 -12.32 6.93
CA PHE A 24 -31.25 -11.74 8.22
C PHE A 24 -29.83 -12.04 8.74
N HIS A 25 -28.84 -12.06 7.84
CA HIS A 25 -27.46 -11.98 8.27
C HIS A 25 -27.25 -10.58 8.86
N ASP A 26 -27.05 -10.47 10.15
CA ASP A 26 -26.56 -9.23 10.79
C ASP A 26 -25.03 -9.14 10.56
N MET A 27 -24.64 -8.96 9.30
CA MET A 27 -23.23 -8.91 8.90
C MET A 27 -22.64 -7.54 9.17
N ASN A 28 -21.61 -7.49 9.99
CA ASN A 28 -20.77 -6.32 10.11
C ASN A 28 -19.72 -6.32 8.98
N TRP A 29 -20.03 -5.71 7.86
CA TRP A 29 -19.14 -5.63 6.70
C TRP A 29 -17.83 -4.93 7.00
N THR A 30 -17.77 -4.07 8.02
CA THR A 30 -16.52 -3.48 8.45
C THR A 30 -15.57 -4.54 8.99
N ASP A 31 -16.07 -5.46 9.81
CA ASP A 31 -15.26 -6.55 10.37
C ASP A 31 -14.91 -7.61 9.31
N VAL A 32 -15.75 -7.77 8.29
CA VAL A 32 -15.48 -8.67 7.16
C VAL A 32 -14.36 -8.13 6.26
N LEU A 33 -14.36 -6.82 6.00
CA LEU A 33 -13.43 -6.21 5.04
C LEU A 33 -12.12 -5.79 5.70
N TRP A 34 -12.16 -5.33 6.94
CA TRP A 34 -11.04 -4.68 7.58
C TRP A 34 -10.55 -5.45 8.80
N GLY A 35 -9.26 -5.57 8.94
CA GLY A 35 -8.61 -6.25 10.05
C GLY A 35 -7.35 -5.56 10.51
N ASN A 36 -6.59 -6.27 11.33
CA ASN A 36 -5.31 -5.80 11.80
C ASN A 36 -4.27 -5.92 10.70
N ALA A 37 -3.45 -4.89 10.56
CA ALA A 37 -2.30 -4.88 9.66
C ALA A 37 -1.01 -4.99 10.45
N THR A 38 -0.02 -5.65 9.86
CA THR A 38 1.33 -5.71 10.42
C THR A 38 2.25 -4.79 9.61
N SER A 39 2.98 -3.94 10.32
CA SER A 39 4.04 -3.12 9.75
C SER A 39 5.38 -3.52 10.36
N THR A 40 6.37 -3.74 9.50
CA THR A 40 7.73 -4.06 9.91
C THR A 40 8.69 -3.07 9.30
N GLN A 41 9.52 -2.45 10.15
CA GLN A 41 10.51 -1.48 9.70
C GLN A 41 11.89 -1.80 10.29
N HIS A 42 12.88 -1.83 9.41
CA HIS A 42 14.29 -2.01 9.78
C HIS A 42 15.12 -0.85 9.24
N ASN A 43 15.97 -0.29 10.08
CA ASN A 43 16.89 0.74 9.70
C ASN A 43 18.29 0.39 10.23
N LEU A 44 19.29 0.47 9.35
CA LEU A 44 20.69 0.27 9.67
C LEU A 44 21.48 1.48 9.19
N SER A 45 22.35 2.01 10.02
CA SER A 45 23.26 3.07 9.60
C SER A 45 24.67 2.82 10.13
N ILE A 46 25.63 3.11 9.28
CA ILE A 46 27.05 3.07 9.61
C ILE A 46 27.61 4.43 9.27
N SER A 47 28.37 5.01 10.19
CA SER A 47 29.05 6.28 9.96
C SER A 47 30.46 6.22 10.50
N GLY A 48 31.35 6.94 9.85
CA GLY A 48 32.74 7.05 10.27
C GLY A 48 33.39 8.24 9.60
N GLY A 49 34.66 8.44 9.91
CA GLY A 49 35.38 9.53 9.31
C GLY A 49 36.78 9.69 9.86
N SER A 50 37.48 10.67 9.27
CA SER A 50 38.78 11.16 9.68
C SER A 50 38.73 12.69 9.73
N GLU A 51 39.86 13.34 9.98
CA GLU A 51 39.94 14.81 9.92
C GLU A 51 39.59 15.39 8.52
N LYS A 52 39.73 14.58 7.49
CA LYS A 52 39.53 15.01 6.09
C LYS A 52 38.27 14.47 5.44
N SER A 53 37.64 13.44 6.03
CA SER A 53 36.43 12.89 5.44
C SER A 53 35.47 12.36 6.49
N THR A 54 34.19 12.51 6.22
CA THR A 54 33.11 11.88 7.00
C THR A 54 32.16 11.18 6.03
N TYR A 55 31.68 10.02 6.45
CA TYR A 55 30.70 9.29 5.66
C TYR A 55 29.60 8.73 6.54
N ARG A 56 28.43 8.55 5.94
CA ARG A 56 27.30 7.83 6.52
C ARG A 56 26.58 7.05 5.44
N LEU A 57 26.47 5.76 5.63
CA LEU A 57 25.61 4.88 4.85
C LEU A 57 24.40 4.50 5.69
N SER A 58 23.20 4.67 5.14
CA SER A 58 21.95 4.26 5.79
C SER A 58 21.15 3.37 4.85
N LEU A 59 20.65 2.26 5.39
CA LEU A 59 19.79 1.31 4.72
C LEU A 59 18.46 1.27 5.47
N GLY A 60 17.36 1.24 4.74
CA GLY A 60 16.04 1.11 5.31
C GLY A 60 15.18 0.12 4.54
N TYR A 61 14.40 -0.63 5.27
CA TYR A 61 13.38 -1.54 4.78
C TYR A 61 12.08 -1.29 5.51
N LEU A 62 10.99 -1.22 4.78
CA LEU A 62 9.64 -1.12 5.28
C LEU A 62 8.79 -2.17 4.57
N ASN A 63 8.01 -2.90 5.33
CA ASN A 63 6.96 -3.78 4.83
C ASN A 63 5.68 -3.51 5.62
N ASP A 64 4.70 -2.90 4.97
CA ASP A 64 3.36 -2.66 5.50
C ASP A 64 2.38 -3.59 4.80
N GLN A 65 1.67 -4.39 5.58
CA GLN A 65 0.49 -5.10 5.11
C GLN A 65 -0.72 -4.18 5.27
N GLY A 66 -1.58 -4.16 4.28
CA GLY A 66 -2.80 -3.36 4.35
C GLY A 66 -3.81 -3.96 5.32
N THR A 67 -4.75 -3.13 5.77
CA THR A 67 -5.83 -3.52 6.69
C THR A 67 -6.98 -4.26 6.01
N LEU A 68 -7.06 -4.23 4.68
CA LEU A 68 -8.06 -4.98 3.93
C LEU A 68 -7.75 -6.48 4.03
N GLN A 69 -8.70 -7.29 4.49
CA GLN A 69 -8.52 -8.74 4.73
C GLN A 69 -8.60 -9.58 3.45
N TRP A 70 -9.07 -8.99 2.36
CA TRP A 70 -9.33 -9.66 1.09
C TRP A 70 -8.43 -9.10 -0.01
N GLY A 71 -7.96 -10.01 -0.87
CA GLY A 71 -7.04 -9.64 -1.95
C GLY A 71 -5.64 -9.29 -1.45
N ASN A 72 -4.79 -8.92 -2.39
CA ASN A 72 -3.42 -8.52 -2.10
C ASN A 72 -3.36 -7.03 -1.79
N ASN A 73 -2.90 -6.66 -0.61
CA ASN A 73 -2.67 -5.26 -0.27
C ASN A 73 -1.43 -5.12 0.60
N SER A 74 -0.38 -4.59 0.02
CA SER A 74 0.91 -4.45 0.69
C SER A 74 1.70 -3.27 0.13
N ASN A 75 2.64 -2.79 0.91
CA ASN A 75 3.59 -1.76 0.53
C ASN A 75 4.97 -2.11 1.06
N GLU A 76 5.88 -2.45 0.15
CA GLU A 76 7.29 -2.68 0.48
C GLU A 76 8.14 -1.52 -0.01
N ARG A 77 9.07 -1.06 0.81
CA ARG A 77 10.00 0.00 0.43
C ARG A 77 11.40 -0.32 0.91
N TYR A 78 12.32 -0.25 -0.02
CA TYR A 78 13.77 -0.29 0.21
C TYR A 78 14.34 1.09 -0.03
N ASN A 79 15.21 1.55 0.82
CA ASN A 79 15.91 2.80 0.65
C ASN A 79 17.37 2.69 1.06
N VAL A 80 18.22 3.36 0.31
CA VAL A 80 19.63 3.54 0.62
C VAL A 80 19.97 5.03 0.55
N ARG A 81 20.75 5.49 1.50
CA ARG A 81 21.29 6.85 1.50
C ARG A 81 22.76 6.82 1.85
N LEU A 82 23.55 7.49 1.01
CA LEU A 82 24.97 7.71 1.22
C LEU A 82 25.22 9.21 1.36
N PHE A 83 25.81 9.58 2.44
CA PHE A 83 26.38 10.91 2.64
C PHE A 83 27.88 10.78 2.76
N ASN A 84 28.61 11.65 2.06
CA ASN A 84 30.05 11.77 2.17
C ASN A 84 30.44 13.25 2.14
N SER A 85 31.33 13.66 3.04
CA SER A 85 31.94 14.97 3.03
C SER A 85 33.45 14.79 3.03
N PHE A 86 34.10 15.40 2.07
CA PHE A 86 35.53 15.26 1.86
C PHE A 86 36.21 16.64 1.73
N LYS A 87 37.20 16.88 2.58
CA LYS A 87 38.07 18.06 2.48
C LYS A 87 39.23 17.77 1.54
N ILE A 88 39.21 18.37 0.35
CA ILE A 88 40.27 18.22 -0.63
C ILE A 88 41.55 18.93 -0.14
N ASN A 89 41.35 20.12 0.43
CA ASN A 89 42.37 20.87 1.15
C ASN A 89 41.70 21.82 2.16
N ASP A 90 42.43 22.69 2.83
CA ASP A 90 41.91 23.61 3.84
C ASP A 90 40.90 24.63 3.30
N ARG A 91 40.83 24.81 2.00
CA ARG A 91 39.94 25.77 1.33
C ARG A 91 38.85 25.15 0.49
N ILE A 92 38.96 23.86 0.17
CA ILE A 92 38.04 23.19 -0.76
C ILE A 92 37.47 21.95 -0.10
N SER A 93 36.15 21.88 -0.02
CA SER A 93 35.45 20.68 0.40
C SER A 93 34.33 20.31 -0.58
N LEU A 94 34.08 19.02 -0.68
CA LEU A 94 33.01 18.42 -1.49
C LEU A 94 32.08 17.63 -0.56
N GLU A 95 30.81 17.92 -0.64
CA GLU A 95 29.76 17.12 0.05
C GLU A 95 28.91 16.42 -1.00
N SER A 96 28.78 15.13 -0.86
CA SER A 96 28.00 14.26 -1.74
C SER A 96 26.85 13.64 -0.95
N ASN A 97 25.62 13.81 -1.43
CA ASN A 97 24.43 13.23 -0.82
C ASN A 97 23.64 12.48 -1.90
N MET A 98 23.71 11.16 -1.82
CA MET A 98 23.04 10.25 -2.75
C MET A 98 21.97 9.47 -2.04
N SER A 99 20.82 9.31 -2.66
CA SER A 99 19.77 8.43 -2.16
C SER A 99 19.06 7.71 -3.30
N ALA A 100 18.67 6.47 -3.03
CA ALA A 100 17.81 5.70 -3.90
C ALA A 100 16.75 5.02 -3.06
N SER A 101 15.54 4.94 -3.60
CA SER A 101 14.45 4.16 -3.02
C SER A 101 13.70 3.42 -4.09
N ARG A 102 13.23 2.23 -3.73
CA ARG A 102 12.30 1.45 -4.54
C ARG A 102 11.12 1.06 -3.67
N GLN A 103 9.94 1.42 -4.12
CA GLN A 103 8.68 1.10 -3.47
C GLN A 103 7.86 0.21 -4.38
N HIS A 104 7.31 -0.84 -3.83
CA HIS A 104 6.41 -1.77 -4.50
C HIS A 104 5.10 -1.79 -3.72
N GLN A 105 4.03 -1.34 -4.35
CA GLN A 105 2.69 -1.34 -3.80
C GLN A 105 1.83 -2.33 -4.58
N VAL A 106 1.05 -3.11 -3.87
CA VAL A 106 0.01 -3.97 -4.44
C VAL A 106 -1.31 -3.62 -3.77
N ALA A 107 -2.36 -3.50 -4.55
CA ALA A 107 -3.72 -3.31 -4.06
C ALA A 107 -4.69 -4.01 -5.00
N PRO A 108 -5.88 -4.43 -4.54
CA PRO A 108 -6.92 -4.88 -5.45
C PRO A 108 -7.23 -3.82 -6.49
N THR A 109 -7.39 -4.20 -7.74
CA THR A 109 -7.67 -3.26 -8.85
C THR A 109 -8.97 -2.49 -8.60
N GLN A 110 -9.96 -3.12 -7.99
CA GLN A 110 -11.27 -2.52 -7.70
C GLN A 110 -11.34 -1.82 -6.33
N ILE A 111 -10.21 -1.49 -5.72
CA ILE A 111 -10.17 -0.86 -4.38
C ILE A 111 -11.02 0.41 -4.30
N GLY A 112 -11.10 1.21 -5.36
CA GLY A 112 -11.92 2.40 -5.41
C GLY A 112 -13.42 2.13 -5.27
N SER A 113 -13.91 1.06 -5.89
CA SER A 113 -15.30 0.63 -5.76
C SER A 113 -15.57 0.00 -4.40
N ILE A 114 -14.59 -0.72 -3.83
CA ILE A 114 -14.69 -1.30 -2.49
C ILE A 114 -14.80 -0.19 -1.42
N LEU A 115 -14.00 0.86 -1.54
CA LEU A 115 -14.00 1.99 -0.63
C LEU A 115 -15.14 2.98 -0.86
N GLY A 116 -15.57 3.13 -2.09
CA GLY A 116 -16.59 4.11 -2.52
C GLY A 116 -18.00 3.54 -2.62
N SER A 117 -18.16 2.23 -2.73
CA SER A 117 -19.47 1.62 -2.65
C SER A 117 -19.94 1.70 -1.19
N SER A 118 -21.16 2.17 -1.03
CA SER A 118 -21.89 2.02 0.21
C SER A 118 -21.62 0.61 0.74
N ILE A 119 -21.21 0.55 2.00
CA ILE A 119 -21.09 -0.70 2.76
C ILE A 119 -22.30 -1.56 2.42
N PRO A 120 -22.12 -2.80 1.93
CA PRO A 120 -23.25 -3.64 1.57
C PRO A 120 -24.25 -3.73 2.72
N GLN A 121 -25.51 -3.88 2.38
CA GLN A 121 -26.54 -4.00 3.39
C GLN A 121 -26.19 -5.15 4.36
N PRO A 122 -26.39 -5.01 5.66
CA PRO A 122 -26.07 -6.05 6.64
C PRO A 122 -26.69 -7.42 6.34
N GLY A 123 -27.80 -7.44 5.60
CA GLY A 123 -28.47 -8.66 5.19
C GLY A 123 -27.83 -9.45 4.05
N LEU A 124 -26.76 -8.92 3.39
CA LEU A 124 -26.09 -9.65 2.32
C LEU A 124 -25.03 -10.60 2.88
N PRO A 125 -25.06 -11.88 2.47
CA PRO A 125 -24.04 -12.85 2.89
C PRO A 125 -22.69 -12.56 2.23
N VAL A 126 -21.61 -12.99 2.88
CA VAL A 126 -20.23 -12.86 2.35
C VAL A 126 -20.00 -13.73 1.11
N SER A 127 -20.66 -14.89 1.09
CA SER A 127 -20.57 -15.91 0.03
C SER A 127 -21.85 -16.71 -0.06
N THR A 128 -21.99 -17.49 -1.14
CA THR A 128 -23.00 -18.54 -1.20
C THR A 128 -22.73 -19.63 -0.18
N ILE A 129 -23.68 -20.55 0.06
CA ILE A 129 -23.52 -21.72 0.93
C ILE A 129 -22.33 -22.58 0.49
N ASP A 130 -22.08 -22.64 -0.82
CA ASP A 130 -20.94 -23.38 -1.42
C ASP A 130 -19.63 -22.58 -1.41
N GLY A 131 -19.59 -21.40 -0.76
CA GLY A 131 -18.41 -20.57 -0.65
C GLY A 131 -18.02 -19.82 -1.94
N LYS A 132 -18.97 -19.61 -2.86
CA LYS A 132 -18.74 -18.88 -4.13
C LYS A 132 -19.04 -17.39 -3.99
N PRO A 133 -18.53 -16.53 -4.92
CA PRO A 133 -18.85 -15.12 -4.97
C PRO A 133 -20.36 -14.87 -5.07
N TYR A 134 -20.90 -14.11 -4.10
CA TYR A 134 -22.31 -13.81 -4.04
C TYR A 134 -22.64 -12.45 -4.65
N ALA A 135 -23.71 -12.40 -5.43
CA ALA A 135 -24.32 -11.16 -5.91
C ALA A 135 -25.86 -11.25 -5.82
N TRP A 136 -26.49 -10.12 -5.60
CA TRP A 136 -27.95 -10.02 -5.62
C TRP A 136 -28.42 -8.73 -6.28
N GLY A 137 -29.34 -8.88 -7.24
CA GLY A 137 -29.95 -7.72 -7.91
C GLY A 137 -28.95 -6.76 -8.56
N GLY A 138 -27.78 -7.25 -9.01
CA GLY A 138 -26.70 -6.42 -9.54
C GLY A 138 -25.77 -5.82 -8.49
N ILE A 139 -25.98 -6.11 -7.20
CA ILE A 139 -25.11 -5.72 -6.11
C ILE A 139 -24.11 -6.84 -5.88
N HIS A 140 -22.83 -6.53 -6.08
CA HIS A 140 -21.70 -7.45 -5.88
C HIS A 140 -21.10 -7.24 -4.48
N THR A 141 -20.73 -8.33 -3.83
CA THR A 141 -20.08 -8.24 -2.52
C THR A 141 -18.62 -7.80 -2.68
N PRO A 142 -18.17 -6.79 -1.92
CA PRO A 142 -16.87 -6.15 -2.15
C PRO A 142 -15.67 -7.04 -1.83
N ASN A 143 -15.81 -7.99 -0.91
CA ASN A 143 -14.77 -8.95 -0.56
C ASN A 143 -14.31 -9.76 -1.79
N TRP A 144 -15.23 -10.30 -2.56
CA TRP A 144 -14.88 -11.06 -3.77
C TRP A 144 -14.35 -10.18 -4.89
N SER A 145 -14.81 -8.93 -4.98
CA SER A 145 -14.22 -7.95 -5.89
C SER A 145 -12.76 -7.65 -5.53
N ALA A 146 -12.43 -7.65 -4.23
CA ALA A 146 -11.05 -7.50 -3.77
C ALA A 146 -10.21 -8.76 -4.04
N GLU A 147 -10.78 -9.94 -3.79
CA GLU A 147 -10.04 -11.21 -3.88
C GLU A 147 -9.80 -11.66 -5.32
N LEU A 148 -10.81 -11.54 -6.18
CA LEU A 148 -10.79 -12.12 -7.52
C LEU A 148 -10.72 -11.09 -8.64
N GLY A 149 -10.91 -9.81 -8.34
CA GLY A 149 -11.00 -8.73 -9.35
C GLY A 149 -9.68 -8.34 -10.01
N GLY A 150 -8.58 -8.91 -9.56
CA GLY A 150 -7.22 -8.63 -10.04
C GLY A 150 -6.45 -7.63 -9.19
N ASP A 151 -5.19 -7.49 -9.50
CA ASP A 151 -4.23 -6.67 -8.76
C ASP A 151 -3.79 -5.42 -9.55
N ASN A 152 -3.62 -4.33 -8.84
CA ASN A 152 -2.92 -3.13 -9.29
C ASN A 152 -1.56 -3.07 -8.60
N LYS A 153 -0.50 -3.24 -9.37
CA LYS A 153 0.89 -3.23 -8.90
C LYS A 153 1.56 -1.94 -9.34
N LEU A 154 2.06 -1.17 -8.39
CA LEU A 154 2.78 0.07 -8.64
C LEU A 154 4.21 -0.05 -8.10
N VAL A 155 5.18 0.11 -9.00
CA VAL A 155 6.60 0.17 -8.63
C VAL A 155 7.09 1.59 -8.86
N VAL A 156 7.55 2.24 -7.81
CA VAL A 156 8.14 3.58 -7.87
C VAL A 156 9.61 3.47 -7.51
N THR A 157 10.48 3.96 -8.40
CA THR A 157 11.92 4.04 -8.17
C THR A 157 12.35 5.51 -8.23
N THR A 158 12.93 5.99 -7.14
CA THR A 158 13.43 7.36 -7.03
C THR A 158 14.93 7.34 -6.78
N MET A 159 15.68 8.18 -7.48
CA MET A 159 17.10 8.40 -7.25
C MET A 159 17.36 9.89 -7.15
N ASN A 160 18.16 10.29 -6.18
CA ASN A 160 18.61 11.68 -6.00
C ASN A 160 20.11 11.68 -5.76
N VAL A 161 20.78 12.61 -6.43
CA VAL A 161 22.20 12.90 -6.25
C VAL A 161 22.32 14.41 -6.07
N ASN A 162 23.02 14.83 -5.05
CA ASN A 162 23.29 16.23 -4.77
C ASN A 162 24.74 16.39 -4.34
N GLU A 163 25.48 17.15 -5.15
CA GLU A 163 26.90 17.46 -4.95
C GLU A 163 27.04 18.94 -4.60
N ILE A 164 27.76 19.24 -3.53
CA ILE A 164 27.99 20.60 -3.04
C ILE A 164 29.50 20.83 -2.94
N LEU A 165 29.99 21.71 -3.80
CA LEU A 165 31.37 22.18 -3.75
C LEU A 165 31.42 23.49 -2.96
N LYS A 166 32.24 23.53 -1.92
CA LYS A 166 32.51 24.73 -1.11
C LYS A 166 33.95 25.11 -1.29
N VAL A 167 34.19 26.38 -1.62
CA VAL A 167 35.53 26.93 -1.83
C VAL A 167 35.66 28.23 -1.03
N ASN A 168 36.59 28.25 -0.07
CA ASN A 168 36.99 29.49 0.58
C ASN A 168 38.05 30.16 -0.29
N ILE A 169 37.67 31.25 -0.95
CA ILE A 169 38.54 31.98 -1.90
C ILE A 169 39.52 32.86 -1.15
N LEU A 170 38.99 33.63 -0.21
CA LEU A 170 39.74 34.55 0.65
C LEU A 170 39.04 34.60 2.01
N ASP A 171 39.72 35.17 3.01
CA ASP A 171 39.11 35.43 4.31
C ASP A 171 37.86 36.32 4.16
N GLY A 172 36.70 35.76 4.49
CA GLY A 172 35.40 36.42 4.34
C GLY A 172 34.74 36.29 2.97
N LEU A 173 35.31 35.51 2.02
CA LEU A 173 34.71 35.26 0.70
C LEU A 173 34.65 33.76 0.42
N ASP A 174 33.45 33.19 0.53
CA ASP A 174 33.17 31.80 0.23
C ASP A 174 32.34 31.67 -1.03
N PHE A 175 32.63 30.67 -1.82
CA PHE A 175 31.85 30.22 -2.96
C PHE A 175 31.24 28.87 -2.68
N GLN A 176 29.97 28.69 -2.99
CA GLN A 176 29.29 27.40 -2.93
C GLN A 176 28.57 27.14 -4.25
N GLY A 177 28.94 26.02 -4.90
CA GLY A 177 28.25 25.48 -6.06
C GLY A 177 27.49 24.22 -5.70
N THR A 178 26.27 24.09 -6.19
CA THR A 178 25.45 22.90 -5.96
C THR A 178 24.99 22.32 -7.30
N LEU A 179 25.20 21.01 -7.48
CA LEU A 179 24.71 20.24 -8.62
C LEU A 179 23.75 19.17 -8.09
N GLY A 180 22.49 19.22 -8.54
CA GLY A 180 21.45 18.26 -8.17
C GLY A 180 20.94 17.49 -9.39
N TYR A 181 20.75 16.20 -9.23
CA TYR A 181 20.08 15.34 -10.19
C TYR A 181 19.02 14.49 -9.44
N SER A 182 17.81 14.48 -9.97
CA SER A 182 16.70 13.70 -9.43
C SER A 182 15.95 13.00 -10.55
N THR A 183 15.63 11.74 -10.32
CA THR A 183 14.76 10.96 -11.21
C THR A 183 13.72 10.21 -10.43
N ASN A 184 12.51 10.12 -10.97
CA ASN A 184 11.39 9.37 -10.41
C ASN A 184 10.72 8.60 -11.56
N ASN A 185 10.80 7.28 -11.50
CA ASN A 185 10.17 6.38 -12.45
C ASN A 185 9.06 5.59 -11.75
N ALA A 186 7.86 5.63 -12.33
CA ALA A 186 6.72 4.85 -11.87
C ALA A 186 6.28 3.89 -12.99
N ALA A 187 6.22 2.62 -12.66
CA ALA A 187 5.65 1.58 -13.52
C ALA A 187 4.41 0.99 -12.85
N ARG A 188 3.30 0.95 -13.58
CA ARG A 188 2.04 0.41 -13.11
C ARG A 188 1.60 -0.73 -13.98
N ASP A 189 1.17 -1.82 -13.34
CA ASP A 189 0.55 -2.98 -13.96
C ASP A 189 -0.82 -3.20 -13.31
N GLU A 190 -1.87 -3.11 -14.10
CA GLU A 190 -3.25 -3.26 -13.64
C GLU A 190 -3.89 -4.43 -14.35
N GLN A 191 -4.38 -5.39 -13.58
CA GLN A 191 -5.12 -6.54 -14.08
C GLN A 191 -6.58 -6.41 -13.66
N TYR A 192 -7.48 -6.49 -14.61
CA TYR A 192 -8.92 -6.60 -14.38
C TYR A 192 -9.36 -7.99 -14.75
N LEU A 193 -9.83 -8.74 -13.77
CA LEU A 193 -10.34 -10.08 -13.96
C LEU A 193 -11.87 -10.08 -13.86
N SER A 194 -12.52 -10.85 -14.72
CA SER A 194 -13.95 -11.09 -14.62
C SER A 194 -14.23 -12.08 -13.50
N ILE A 195 -15.29 -11.85 -12.76
CA ILE A 195 -15.72 -12.68 -11.64
C ILE A 195 -17.07 -13.30 -12.00
N ASP A 196 -17.17 -14.62 -11.86
CA ASP A 196 -18.46 -15.31 -11.98
C ASP A 196 -19.21 -15.14 -10.67
N TRP A 197 -20.40 -14.51 -10.76
CA TRP A 197 -21.25 -14.20 -9.62
C TRP A 197 -22.41 -15.17 -9.55
N TYR A 198 -22.75 -15.56 -8.36
CA TYR A 198 -23.78 -16.55 -8.11
C TYR A 198 -24.88 -15.95 -7.25
N GLN A 199 -26.12 -16.39 -7.51
CA GLN A 199 -27.29 -16.10 -6.69
C GLN A 199 -27.86 -17.43 -6.22
N TYR A 200 -28.63 -17.40 -5.15
CA TYR A 200 -29.45 -18.55 -4.82
C TYR A 200 -30.66 -18.56 -5.75
N ASP A 201 -30.93 -19.69 -6.36
CA ASP A 201 -32.13 -19.95 -7.20
C ASP A 201 -33.35 -20.23 -6.32
#